data_b2e0c421fd7f9c2fa3663ef0e7343dc8
#
_entry.id   b2e0c421fd7f9c2fa3663ef0e7343dc8
#
_cell.length_a   1.000
_cell.length_b   1.000
_cell.length_c   1.000
_cell.angle_alpha   90.00
_cell.angle_beta   90.00
_cell.angle_gamma   90.00
#
_symmetry.space_group_name_H-M   'P 1'
#
loop_
_entity.id
_entity.type
_entity.pdbx_description
1 polymer ?
#
loop_
_entity_poly.entity_id
_entity_poly.type
_entity_poly.pdbx_seq_one_letter_code
_entity_poly.pdbx_strand_id
1 'polypeptide(L)'
;MLAIRTVIAISAAVIALLGCGSGTGRDAPSDASAAGSPAPTQSASSANWTLGGVPCALIPVPAAAPLGIGTCPGVRPGAIVLSDVGQCTLNFLFLGSDGYSYIGTAGHCILGTSPFGGDAGEMAWDPGTGPVARDAGGNPIGEFAYAILQDPKDFSLIRLDPSVQASAGMCHFGGPTAVNDDNPGITEPVVLNWFGNGVGVGAVLPARSAVAAGMPSPDHVFAQGAAAPGDSGSGVISSDGRAVGVLVTVGVHTASVGSGGLDAGMIGMTRLTPQVERAKAVLGVDLVLQVAPAQ
;
A
#
# COMPACT_ATOMS: atom_id res chain seq x y z
N MET A 1 8.43 -12.62 46.40
CA MET A 1 7.94 -12.83 45.04
C MET A 1 6.81 -11.84 44.80
N LEU A 2 7.09 -10.69 44.21
CA LEU A 2 6.12 -9.61 44.02
C LEU A 2 5.84 -9.52 42.52
N ALA A 3 4.62 -9.84 42.11
CA ALA A 3 4.19 -9.77 40.73
C ALA A 3 3.83 -8.30 40.36
N ILE A 4 4.62 -7.69 39.53
CA ILE A 4 4.33 -6.37 38.96
C ILE A 4 3.39 -6.58 37.78
N ARG A 5 2.11 -6.18 37.95
CA ARG A 5 1.14 -6.07 36.85
C ARG A 5 1.34 -4.73 36.18
N THR A 6 1.93 -4.75 35.00
CA THR A 6 2.02 -3.57 34.13
C THR A 6 0.66 -3.38 33.46
N VAL A 7 -0.04 -2.30 33.83
CA VAL A 7 -1.26 -1.85 33.17
C VAL A 7 -0.81 -0.99 31.99
N ILE A 8 -1.02 -1.49 30.79
CA ILE A 8 -0.83 -0.70 29.56
C ILE A 8 -2.11 0.11 29.33
N ALA A 9 -2.02 1.42 29.61
CA ALA A 9 -3.09 2.35 29.26
C ALA A 9 -3.01 2.63 27.74
N ILE A 10 -3.99 2.14 27.01
CA ILE A 10 -4.18 2.48 25.59
C ILE A 10 -4.88 3.84 25.58
N SER A 11 -4.14 4.88 25.29
CA SER A 11 -4.69 6.21 25.00
C SER A 11 -5.30 6.19 23.60
N ALA A 12 -6.61 6.15 23.51
CA ALA A 12 -7.34 6.37 22.27
C ALA A 12 -7.23 7.85 21.90
N ALA A 13 -6.38 8.17 20.94
CA ALA A 13 -6.37 9.48 20.29
C ALA A 13 -7.56 9.54 19.33
N VAL A 14 -8.59 10.29 19.73
CA VAL A 14 -9.69 10.65 18.85
C VAL A 14 -9.17 11.67 17.86
N ILE A 15 -8.94 11.28 16.63
CA ILE A 15 -8.68 12.20 15.52
C ILE A 15 -10.03 12.81 15.14
N ALA A 16 -10.26 14.06 15.53
CA ALA A 16 -11.39 14.82 15.06
C ALA A 16 -11.18 15.16 13.58
N LEU A 17 -11.90 14.48 12.71
CA LEU A 17 -12.08 14.88 11.32
C LEU A 17 -12.93 16.15 11.31
N LEU A 18 -12.31 17.30 11.14
CA LEU A 18 -12.98 18.55 10.84
C LEU A 18 -13.58 18.46 9.43
N GLY A 19 -14.83 17.98 9.35
CA GLY A 19 -15.60 18.06 8.14
C GLY A 19 -16.01 19.52 7.88
N CYS A 20 -15.83 19.99 6.66
CA CYS A 20 -16.42 21.24 6.20
C CYS A 20 -17.95 21.09 6.25
N GLY A 21 -18.63 21.83 7.14
CA GLY A 21 -20.05 21.75 7.35
C GLY A 21 -20.86 22.21 6.15
N SER A 22 -21.79 21.38 5.73
CA SER A 22 -22.81 21.71 4.74
C SER A 22 -23.95 22.48 5.41
N GLY A 23 -24.27 23.63 4.87
CA GLY A 23 -25.42 24.42 5.26
C GLY A 23 -26.75 23.70 4.98
N THR A 24 -27.62 23.76 5.97
CA THR A 24 -28.98 23.20 5.92
C THR A 24 -29.92 24.09 5.11
N GLY A 25 -30.51 23.53 4.06
CA GLY A 25 -31.77 24.03 3.47
C GLY A 25 -32.86 22.97 3.63
N ARG A 26 -33.88 23.31 4.39
CA ARG A 26 -35.14 22.52 4.46
C ARG A 26 -35.94 22.75 3.20
N ASP A 27 -36.57 21.71 2.70
CA ASP A 27 -37.99 21.50 2.47
C ASP A 27 -38.24 20.33 1.52
N ALA A 28 -39.03 19.35 1.97
CA ALA A 28 -39.71 18.37 1.13
C ALA A 28 -41.10 18.94 0.76
N PRO A 29 -41.82 18.50 -0.29
CA PRO A 29 -42.40 17.16 -0.32
C PRO A 29 -42.52 16.45 -1.69
N SER A 30 -42.73 15.15 -1.59
CA SER A 30 -43.57 14.19 -2.34
C SER A 30 -43.65 14.12 -3.87
N ASP A 31 -43.50 12.85 -4.29
CA ASP A 31 -44.13 12.13 -5.40
C ASP A 31 -43.79 12.45 -6.86
N ALA A 32 -43.19 11.51 -7.52
CA ALA A 32 -43.74 10.76 -8.66
C ALA A 32 -42.70 9.92 -9.39
N SER A 33 -43.06 8.69 -9.68
CA SER A 33 -42.52 7.77 -10.66
C SER A 33 -42.17 8.43 -11.99
N ALA A 34 -41.00 8.09 -12.56
CA ALA A 34 -40.89 7.71 -13.99
C ALA A 34 -39.42 7.59 -14.48
N ALA A 35 -39.19 6.51 -15.20
CA ALA A 35 -38.34 6.36 -16.38
C ALA A 35 -36.90 6.90 -16.34
N GLY A 36 -35.98 5.96 -16.60
CA GLY A 36 -34.55 6.15 -16.73
C GLY A 36 -34.14 7.31 -17.66
N SER A 37 -33.36 8.20 -17.06
CA SER A 37 -32.52 9.13 -17.79
C SER A 37 -31.05 8.81 -17.52
N PRO A 38 -30.17 8.92 -18.51
CA PRO A 38 -28.74 8.71 -18.30
C PRO A 38 -28.23 9.73 -17.28
N ALA A 39 -27.37 9.25 -16.38
CA ALA A 39 -26.73 10.06 -15.37
C ALA A 39 -26.05 11.29 -16.00
N PRO A 40 -26.23 12.50 -15.46
CA PRO A 40 -25.55 13.67 -15.95
C PRO A 40 -24.05 13.52 -15.67
N THR A 41 -23.24 13.62 -16.71
CA THR A 41 -21.81 13.84 -16.61
C THR A 41 -21.62 15.17 -15.87
N GLN A 42 -21.35 15.11 -14.59
CA GLN A 42 -20.99 16.30 -13.81
C GLN A 42 -19.61 16.75 -14.29
N SER A 43 -19.58 17.80 -15.08
CA SER A 43 -18.37 18.58 -15.30
C SER A 43 -17.92 19.10 -13.93
N ALA A 44 -16.76 18.65 -13.48
CA ALA A 44 -16.14 19.16 -12.26
C ALA A 44 -15.85 20.65 -12.44
N SER A 45 -16.69 21.50 -11.86
CA SER A 45 -16.36 22.90 -11.71
C SER A 45 -15.27 22.99 -10.65
N SER A 46 -14.11 23.52 -11.03
CA SER A 46 -13.03 23.86 -10.09
C SER A 46 -13.50 25.01 -9.19
N ALA A 47 -14.17 24.65 -8.08
CA ALA A 47 -14.46 25.61 -7.04
C ALA A 47 -13.19 25.80 -6.22
N ASN A 48 -12.59 26.99 -6.32
CA ASN A 48 -11.47 27.40 -5.47
C ASN A 48 -12.01 27.68 -4.06
N TRP A 49 -11.80 26.75 -3.16
CA TRP A 49 -12.09 26.93 -1.73
C TRP A 49 -10.83 27.37 -1.00
N THR A 50 -10.95 28.34 -0.11
CA THR A 50 -9.88 28.74 0.77
C THR A 50 -10.30 28.52 2.23
N LEU A 51 -9.52 27.77 2.98
CA LEU A 51 -9.68 27.66 4.43
C LEU A 51 -8.53 28.43 5.09
N GLY A 52 -8.82 29.52 5.78
CA GLY A 52 -7.79 30.34 6.43
C GLY A 52 -6.75 30.93 5.48
N GLY A 53 -7.12 31.19 4.20
CA GLY A 53 -6.22 31.73 3.19
C GLY A 53 -5.35 30.69 2.47
N VAL A 54 -5.46 29.41 2.84
CA VAL A 54 -4.79 28.31 2.15
C VAL A 54 -5.70 27.78 1.03
N PRO A 55 -5.24 27.69 -0.23
CA PRO A 55 -6.04 27.11 -1.29
C PRO A 55 -6.28 25.62 -1.04
N CYS A 56 -7.54 25.23 -0.95
CA CYS A 56 -7.92 23.82 -0.92
C CYS A 56 -8.10 23.35 -2.36
N ALA A 57 -7.22 22.49 -2.84
CA ALA A 57 -7.44 21.78 -4.11
C ALA A 57 -8.46 20.66 -3.86
N LEU A 58 -9.61 20.70 -4.53
CA LEU A 58 -10.46 19.53 -4.67
C LEU A 58 -9.72 18.55 -5.60
N ILE A 59 -9.05 17.60 -5.01
CA ILE A 59 -8.52 16.47 -5.76
C ILE A 59 -9.75 15.62 -6.14
N PRO A 60 -10.01 15.38 -7.45
CA PRO A 60 -11.08 14.47 -7.82
C PRO A 60 -10.73 13.08 -7.28
N VAL A 61 -11.32 12.74 -6.15
CA VAL A 61 -11.30 11.36 -5.68
C VAL A 61 -12.09 10.58 -6.73
N PRO A 62 -11.52 9.55 -7.36
CA PRO A 62 -12.29 8.67 -8.23
C PRO A 62 -13.56 8.27 -7.51
N ALA A 63 -14.68 8.22 -8.24
CA ALA A 63 -15.98 7.87 -7.66
C ALA A 63 -15.76 6.69 -6.73
N ALA A 64 -16.00 6.92 -5.44
CA ALA A 64 -15.56 6.02 -4.39
C ALA A 64 -16.00 4.62 -4.74
N ALA A 65 -15.04 3.80 -5.10
CA ALA A 65 -15.26 2.37 -5.05
C ALA A 65 -15.84 2.10 -3.66
N PRO A 66 -16.86 1.27 -3.51
CA PRO A 66 -17.55 1.06 -2.24
C PRO A 66 -16.46 0.79 -1.20
N LEU A 67 -16.50 1.53 -0.10
CA LEU A 67 -15.52 1.43 0.99
C LEU A 67 -15.18 -0.03 1.19
N GLY A 68 -13.92 -0.39 0.93
CA GLY A 68 -13.46 -1.77 0.94
C GLY A 68 -13.52 -2.35 2.35
N ILE A 69 -14.73 -2.62 2.79
CA ILE A 69 -14.97 -3.34 4.04
C ILE A 69 -14.83 -4.81 3.72
N GLY A 70 -13.79 -5.44 4.19
CA GLY A 70 -13.64 -6.88 4.01
C GLY A 70 -12.20 -7.35 4.01
N THR A 71 -12.07 -8.65 4.11
CA THR A 71 -10.78 -9.34 3.99
C THR A 71 -10.41 -9.51 2.51
N CYS A 72 -9.12 -9.52 2.22
CA CYS A 72 -8.59 -9.86 0.91
C CYS A 72 -8.27 -11.36 0.86
N PRO A 73 -9.15 -12.21 0.32
CA PRO A 73 -8.95 -13.65 0.35
C PRO A 73 -7.98 -14.13 -0.72
N GLY A 74 -7.35 -15.26 -0.46
CA GLY A 74 -6.44 -15.94 -1.39
C GLY A 74 -5.05 -15.29 -1.42
N VAL A 75 -4.25 -15.66 -2.42
CA VAL A 75 -2.90 -15.13 -2.65
C VAL A 75 -2.97 -14.11 -3.77
N ARG A 76 -2.87 -12.83 -3.44
CA ARG A 76 -3.01 -11.70 -4.35
C ARG A 76 -2.51 -10.40 -3.73
N PRO A 77 -2.32 -9.34 -4.51
CA PRO A 77 -2.06 -8.02 -3.96
C PRO A 77 -3.13 -7.58 -2.95
N GLY A 78 -2.70 -7.17 -1.78
CA GLY A 78 -3.56 -6.80 -0.66
C GLY A 78 -3.87 -7.92 0.33
N ALA A 79 -3.53 -9.18 0.05
CA ALA A 79 -3.71 -10.27 1.01
C ALA A 79 -2.64 -10.24 2.12
N ILE A 80 -2.99 -10.80 3.28
CA ILE A 80 -2.05 -10.96 4.40
C ILE A 80 -0.99 -12.01 4.04
N VAL A 81 0.24 -11.72 4.44
CA VAL A 81 1.33 -12.69 4.53
C VAL A 81 1.89 -12.72 5.94
N LEU A 82 2.14 -13.92 6.44
CA LEU A 82 2.79 -14.19 7.71
C LEU A 82 4.18 -14.76 7.46
N SER A 83 5.15 -14.28 8.21
CA SER A 83 6.51 -14.79 8.29
C SER A 83 6.90 -15.00 9.76
N ASP A 84 8.10 -15.47 10.03
CA ASP A 84 8.65 -15.58 11.39
C ASP A 84 8.88 -14.20 12.04
N VAL A 85 8.93 -13.14 11.25
CA VAL A 85 9.08 -11.75 11.72
C VAL A 85 7.75 -11.12 12.12
N GLY A 86 6.65 -11.48 11.43
CA GLY A 86 5.33 -10.95 11.72
C GLY A 86 4.38 -10.94 10.52
N GLN A 87 3.36 -10.08 10.63
CA GLN A 87 2.34 -9.91 9.61
C GLN A 87 2.68 -8.73 8.70
N CYS A 88 2.56 -8.97 7.40
CA CYS A 88 2.67 -7.96 6.35
C CYS A 88 1.57 -8.14 5.30
N THR A 89 1.64 -7.37 4.24
CA THR A 89 0.70 -7.41 3.11
C THR A 89 1.45 -7.77 1.83
N LEU A 90 0.85 -8.60 0.99
CA LEU A 90 1.36 -8.98 -0.33
C LEU A 90 1.18 -7.84 -1.34
N ASN A 91 2.16 -7.69 -2.24
CA ASN A 91 2.07 -6.78 -3.39
C ASN A 91 1.84 -7.54 -4.71
N PHE A 92 2.64 -7.29 -5.71
CA PHE A 92 2.38 -7.72 -7.08
C PHE A 92 2.83 -9.15 -7.35
N LEU A 93 2.13 -9.78 -8.31
CA LEU A 93 2.43 -11.12 -8.81
C LEU A 93 3.33 -11.04 -10.04
N PHE A 94 4.31 -11.91 -10.12
CA PHE A 94 5.25 -12.02 -11.24
C PHE A 94 5.31 -13.47 -11.72
N LEU A 95 5.54 -13.65 -13.02
CA LEU A 95 5.91 -14.95 -13.60
C LEU A 95 7.43 -14.93 -13.85
N GLY A 96 8.11 -15.91 -13.30
CA GLY A 96 9.55 -16.11 -13.51
C GLY A 96 9.84 -16.87 -14.80
N SER A 97 10.99 -16.57 -15.42
CA SER A 97 11.49 -17.33 -16.58
C SER A 97 11.84 -18.78 -16.25
N ASP A 98 11.96 -19.10 -14.98
CA ASP A 98 12.12 -20.46 -14.44
C ASP A 98 10.80 -21.23 -14.28
N GLY A 99 9.68 -20.60 -14.64
CA GLY A 99 8.33 -21.17 -14.61
C GLY A 99 7.62 -21.09 -13.26
N TYR A 100 8.25 -20.51 -12.23
CA TYR A 100 7.59 -20.27 -10.96
C TYR A 100 6.83 -18.94 -10.94
N SER A 101 5.77 -18.90 -10.16
CA SER A 101 5.11 -17.64 -9.80
C SER A 101 5.77 -17.07 -8.55
N TYR A 102 5.94 -15.76 -8.55
CA TYR A 102 6.50 -15.00 -7.43
C TYR A 102 5.51 -13.93 -6.99
N ILE A 103 5.38 -13.72 -5.68
CA ILE A 103 4.61 -12.59 -5.16
C ILE A 103 5.47 -11.79 -4.20
N GLY A 104 5.34 -10.46 -4.27
CA GLY A 104 6.18 -9.58 -3.48
C GLY A 104 5.58 -9.20 -2.14
N THR A 105 6.45 -8.76 -1.23
CA THR A 105 6.14 -8.00 0.00
C THR A 105 7.33 -7.09 0.32
N ALA A 106 7.41 -6.46 1.50
CA ALA A 106 8.59 -5.68 1.90
C ALA A 106 9.74 -6.58 2.38
N GLY A 107 10.96 -6.11 2.27
CA GLY A 107 12.16 -6.84 2.72
C GLY A 107 12.22 -7.00 4.22
N HIS A 108 11.84 -5.95 4.97
CA HIS A 108 11.78 -6.02 6.43
C HIS A 108 10.77 -7.04 6.96
N CYS A 109 9.84 -7.49 6.13
CA CYS A 109 8.85 -8.51 6.49
C CYS A 109 9.46 -9.89 6.72
N ILE A 110 10.69 -10.11 6.26
CA ILE A 110 11.43 -11.35 6.48
C ILE A 110 12.80 -11.13 7.11
N LEU A 111 13.47 -10.02 6.79
CA LEU A 111 14.77 -9.70 7.37
C LEU A 111 14.67 -9.08 8.77
N GLY A 112 13.47 -8.64 9.15
CA GLY A 112 13.23 -7.91 10.39
C GLY A 112 13.63 -6.45 10.30
N THR A 113 13.32 -5.70 11.35
CA THR A 113 13.77 -4.31 11.52
C THR A 113 14.60 -4.22 12.78
N SER A 114 15.76 -3.55 12.71
CA SER A 114 16.42 -3.11 13.93
C SER A 114 15.51 -2.10 14.65
N PRO A 115 15.35 -2.15 15.99
CA PRO A 115 14.57 -1.16 16.72
C PRO A 115 15.11 0.28 16.56
N PHE A 116 16.30 0.43 16.00
CA PHE A 116 16.95 1.73 15.74
C PHE A 116 17.01 2.07 14.23
N GLY A 117 16.30 1.31 13.37
CA GLY A 117 16.49 1.36 11.93
C GLY A 117 17.84 0.73 11.53
N GLY A 118 18.04 0.51 10.26
CA GLY A 118 19.32 0.05 9.74
C GLY A 118 19.17 -1.02 8.67
N ASP A 119 20.24 -1.19 7.95
CA ASP A 119 20.33 -2.15 6.87
C ASP A 119 20.47 -3.57 7.44
N ALA A 120 19.57 -4.46 7.04
CA ALA A 120 19.69 -5.89 7.31
C ALA A 120 20.42 -6.64 6.17
N GLY A 121 20.74 -5.92 5.10
CA GLY A 121 21.44 -6.45 3.95
C GLY A 121 20.55 -6.98 2.84
N GLU A 122 21.12 -7.86 2.03
CA GLU A 122 20.47 -8.50 0.89
C GLU A 122 20.69 -10.02 0.98
N MET A 123 19.62 -10.78 0.75
CA MET A 123 19.66 -12.24 0.82
C MET A 123 18.91 -12.85 -0.37
N ALA A 124 19.42 -13.97 -0.86
CA ALA A 124 18.71 -14.85 -1.78
C ALA A 124 18.79 -16.28 -1.26
N TRP A 125 17.76 -17.05 -1.49
CA TRP A 125 17.64 -18.44 -1.07
C TRP A 125 17.43 -19.36 -2.27
N ASP A 126 18.17 -20.45 -2.30
CA ASP A 126 17.95 -21.50 -3.28
C ASP A 126 16.57 -22.16 -3.09
N PRO A 127 15.98 -22.76 -4.14
CA PRO A 127 14.74 -23.50 -4.01
C PRO A 127 14.77 -24.53 -2.87
N GLY A 128 13.76 -24.48 -1.99
CA GLY A 128 13.64 -25.38 -0.84
C GLY A 128 14.46 -24.98 0.39
N THR A 129 15.10 -23.80 0.38
CA THR A 129 15.93 -23.36 1.51
C THR A 129 15.45 -22.06 2.16
N GLY A 130 14.53 -21.35 1.51
CA GLY A 130 14.02 -20.08 2.00
C GLY A 130 13.06 -20.23 3.18
N PRO A 131 12.91 -19.18 4.01
CA PRO A 131 11.91 -19.15 5.06
C PRO A 131 10.49 -19.31 4.49
N VAL A 132 9.62 -20.01 5.23
CA VAL A 132 8.26 -20.28 4.78
C VAL A 132 7.38 -19.05 4.91
N ALA A 133 6.71 -18.68 3.83
CA ALA A 133 5.65 -17.69 3.82
C ALA A 133 4.28 -18.37 3.99
N ARG A 134 3.38 -17.74 4.76
CA ARG A 134 2.04 -18.30 5.07
C ARG A 134 0.95 -17.29 4.76
N ASP A 135 -0.25 -17.79 4.45
CA ASP A 135 -1.45 -16.96 4.32
C ASP A 135 -1.99 -16.52 5.70
N ALA A 136 -3.09 -15.77 5.69
CA ALA A 136 -3.78 -15.33 6.91
C ALA A 136 -4.28 -16.48 7.78
N GLY A 137 -4.49 -17.65 7.22
CA GLY A 137 -4.89 -18.88 7.93
C GLY A 137 -3.71 -19.68 8.51
N GLY A 138 -2.49 -19.23 8.26
CA GLY A 138 -1.25 -19.91 8.64
C GLY A 138 -0.84 -21.04 7.69
N ASN A 139 -1.52 -21.22 6.56
CA ASN A 139 -1.17 -22.23 5.57
C ASN A 139 0.07 -21.79 4.77
N PRO A 140 1.04 -22.67 4.52
CA PRO A 140 2.16 -22.36 3.66
C PRO A 140 1.69 -21.98 2.24
N ILE A 141 2.23 -20.89 1.70
CA ILE A 141 1.98 -20.45 0.32
C ILE A 141 3.23 -20.53 -0.56
N GLY A 142 4.39 -20.73 0.04
CA GLY A 142 5.69 -20.79 -0.62
C GLY A 142 6.81 -20.44 0.32
N GLU A 143 7.93 -20.06 -0.25
CA GLU A 143 9.15 -19.68 0.48
C GLU A 143 9.71 -18.35 -0.02
N PHE A 144 10.33 -17.58 0.85
CA PHE A 144 11.07 -16.40 0.42
C PHE A 144 12.25 -16.83 -0.46
N ALA A 145 12.36 -16.22 -1.64
CA ALA A 145 13.44 -16.45 -2.58
C ALA A 145 14.46 -15.31 -2.59
N TYR A 146 14.01 -14.10 -2.25
CA TYR A 146 14.82 -12.91 -2.26
C TYR A 146 14.31 -11.90 -1.24
N ALA A 147 15.22 -11.17 -0.61
CA ALA A 147 14.90 -9.99 0.20
C ALA A 147 16.06 -9.00 0.22
N ILE A 148 15.73 -7.71 0.24
CA ILE A 148 16.66 -6.61 0.45
C ILE A 148 16.08 -5.63 1.45
N LEU A 149 16.90 -5.20 2.41
CA LEU A 149 16.63 -4.11 3.35
C LEU A 149 17.90 -3.28 3.49
N GLN A 150 18.05 -2.31 2.60
CA GLN A 150 19.15 -1.36 2.54
C GLN A 150 18.60 -0.03 2.05
N ASP A 151 18.60 1.00 2.91
CA ASP A 151 18.03 2.30 2.57
C ASP A 151 18.53 2.81 1.20
N PRO A 152 17.66 3.17 0.25
CA PRO A 152 16.20 3.25 0.30
C PRO A 152 15.46 1.99 -0.19
N LYS A 153 16.11 0.84 -0.28
CA LYS A 153 15.56 -0.43 -0.81
C LYS A 153 14.95 -1.26 0.30
N ASP A 154 13.70 -1.69 0.09
CA ASP A 154 12.98 -2.55 1.03
C ASP A 154 11.96 -3.38 0.24
N PHE A 155 12.36 -4.58 -0.18
CA PHE A 155 11.58 -5.44 -1.06
C PHE A 155 11.92 -6.91 -0.83
N SER A 156 10.95 -7.79 -1.00
CA SER A 156 11.18 -9.23 -1.03
C SER A 156 10.23 -9.95 -2.00
N LEU A 157 10.63 -11.15 -2.40
CA LEU A 157 9.88 -12.05 -3.27
C LEU A 157 9.71 -13.41 -2.60
N ILE A 158 8.49 -13.91 -2.66
CA ILE A 158 8.10 -15.25 -2.25
C ILE A 158 7.90 -16.06 -3.52
N ARG A 159 8.67 -17.16 -3.67
CA ARG A 159 8.42 -18.17 -4.69
C ARG A 159 7.24 -18.99 -4.22
N LEU A 160 6.15 -18.96 -4.97
CA LEU A 160 4.92 -19.67 -4.63
C LEU A 160 5.08 -21.18 -4.87
N ASP A 161 4.48 -21.97 -4.00
CA ASP A 161 4.31 -23.40 -4.25
C ASP A 161 3.45 -23.60 -5.52
N PRO A 162 3.83 -24.51 -6.43
CA PRO A 162 3.08 -24.74 -7.68
C PRO A 162 1.61 -25.10 -7.51
N SER A 163 1.22 -25.61 -6.34
CA SER A 163 -0.17 -25.91 -6.00
C SER A 163 -1.00 -24.69 -5.60
N VAL A 164 -0.35 -23.56 -5.31
CA VAL A 164 -1.01 -22.33 -4.85
C VAL A 164 -1.55 -21.56 -6.03
N GLN A 165 -2.86 -21.31 -6.01
CA GLN A 165 -3.49 -20.42 -6.99
C GLN A 165 -3.36 -18.97 -6.53
N ALA A 166 -2.73 -18.15 -7.38
CA ALA A 166 -2.57 -16.72 -7.14
C ALA A 166 -3.34 -15.90 -8.18
N SER A 167 -3.72 -14.69 -7.82
CA SER A 167 -4.39 -13.73 -8.70
C SER A 167 -3.57 -12.45 -8.80
N ALA A 168 -3.47 -11.87 -9.99
CA ALA A 168 -2.80 -10.59 -10.20
C ALA A 168 -3.61 -9.39 -9.68
N GLY A 169 -4.95 -9.52 -9.63
CA GLY A 169 -5.82 -8.41 -9.26
C GLY A 169 -5.76 -8.05 -7.78
N MET A 170 -5.42 -6.78 -7.51
CA MET A 170 -5.47 -6.24 -6.15
C MET A 170 -6.90 -6.25 -5.62
N CYS A 171 -7.05 -6.60 -4.36
CA CYS A 171 -8.34 -6.50 -3.69
C CYS A 171 -8.88 -5.09 -3.79
N HIS A 172 -10.17 -4.94 -4.08
CA HIS A 172 -10.93 -3.71 -4.21
C HIS A 172 -10.61 -2.87 -5.46
N PHE A 173 -9.35 -2.65 -5.80
CA PHE A 173 -8.95 -1.74 -6.88
C PHE A 173 -8.71 -2.44 -8.23
N GLY A 174 -8.57 -3.76 -8.24
CA GLY A 174 -8.06 -4.43 -9.43
C GLY A 174 -6.63 -4.04 -9.75
N GLY A 175 -6.22 -4.08 -11.01
CA GLY A 175 -4.83 -3.81 -11.40
C GLY A 175 -3.84 -4.83 -10.79
N PRO A 176 -2.54 -4.65 -11.05
CA PRO A 176 -1.95 -3.60 -11.86
C PRO A 176 -2.24 -3.77 -13.35
N THR A 177 -2.41 -2.64 -14.06
CA THR A 177 -2.59 -2.63 -15.51
C THR A 177 -1.26 -2.61 -16.27
N ALA A 178 -0.23 -2.06 -15.66
CA ALA A 178 1.14 -1.95 -16.14
C ALA A 178 2.06 -1.51 -14.98
N VAL A 179 3.33 -1.28 -15.28
CA VAL A 179 4.26 -0.57 -14.37
C VAL A 179 4.15 0.93 -14.61
N ASN A 180 4.24 1.72 -13.53
CA ASN A 180 4.33 3.18 -13.59
C ASN A 180 5.76 3.62 -13.29
N ASP A 181 6.50 4.00 -14.33
CA ASP A 181 7.85 4.54 -14.22
C ASP A 181 7.88 6.07 -14.22
N ASP A 182 6.73 6.72 -14.38
CA ASP A 182 6.61 8.16 -14.30
C ASP A 182 6.94 8.65 -12.89
N ASN A 183 7.47 9.86 -12.79
CA ASN A 183 7.72 10.50 -11.51
C ASN A 183 6.41 11.04 -10.92
N PRO A 184 5.82 10.40 -9.90
CA PRO A 184 4.60 10.91 -9.32
C PRO A 184 4.86 12.17 -8.49
N GLY A 185 4.21 13.26 -8.80
CA GLY A 185 3.79 14.21 -7.80
C GLY A 185 4.66 15.40 -7.45
N ILE A 186 5.69 15.80 -8.24
CA ILE A 186 6.38 17.06 -7.91
C ILE A 186 5.62 18.28 -8.46
N THR A 187 5.04 18.15 -9.64
CA THR A 187 4.35 19.28 -10.32
C THR A 187 2.83 19.14 -10.27
N GLU A 188 2.33 17.92 -10.24
CA GLU A 188 0.90 17.62 -10.17
C GLU A 188 0.64 16.55 -9.10
N PRO A 189 -0.31 16.75 -8.18
CA PRO A 189 -0.66 15.75 -7.18
C PRO A 189 -1.17 14.48 -7.85
N VAL A 190 -0.57 13.34 -7.54
CA VAL A 190 -1.00 12.03 -8.02
C VAL A 190 -1.63 11.25 -6.87
N VAL A 191 -2.86 10.77 -7.10
CA VAL A 191 -3.52 9.86 -6.15
C VAL A 191 -2.95 8.46 -6.30
N LEU A 192 -2.54 7.90 -5.20
CA LEU A 192 -2.02 6.54 -5.06
C LEU A 192 -2.98 5.72 -4.23
N ASN A 193 -3.23 4.48 -4.63
CA ASN A 193 -4.18 3.58 -3.99
C ASN A 193 -3.49 2.29 -3.56
N TRP A 194 -3.90 1.74 -2.41
CA TRP A 194 -3.47 0.43 -1.96
C TRP A 194 -4.52 -0.25 -1.10
N PHE A 195 -4.45 -1.57 -1.05
CA PHE A 195 -5.18 -2.38 -0.08
C PHE A 195 -4.18 -2.95 0.93
N GLY A 196 -4.39 -2.69 2.22
CA GLY A 196 -3.43 -3.08 3.24
C GLY A 196 -4.10 -3.57 4.52
N ASN A 197 -3.32 -4.29 5.33
CA ASN A 197 -3.81 -4.99 6.52
C ASN A 197 -3.22 -4.41 7.81
N GLY A 198 -3.04 -3.10 7.86
CA GLY A 198 -2.51 -2.40 9.04
C GLY A 198 -3.34 -2.65 10.29
N VAL A 199 -2.66 -2.87 11.42
CA VAL A 199 -3.28 -3.17 12.72
C VAL A 199 -4.26 -2.05 13.11
N GLY A 200 -5.50 -2.42 13.41
CA GLY A 200 -6.57 -1.52 13.78
C GLY A 200 -7.21 -0.78 12.58
N VAL A 201 -6.43 -0.28 11.65
CA VAL A 201 -6.95 0.47 10.48
C VAL A 201 -7.38 -0.47 9.36
N GLY A 202 -6.60 -1.51 9.06
CA GLY A 202 -6.88 -2.48 8.01
C GLY A 202 -8.16 -3.29 8.24
N ALA A 203 -8.58 -3.45 9.48
CA ALA A 203 -9.86 -4.12 9.79
C ALA A 203 -11.08 -3.27 9.44
N VAL A 204 -10.93 -1.94 9.35
CA VAL A 204 -12.04 -0.99 9.15
C VAL A 204 -11.94 -0.33 7.77
N LEU A 205 -10.75 0.04 7.35
CA LEU A 205 -10.47 0.74 6.08
C LEU A 205 -9.24 0.10 5.40
N PRO A 206 -9.36 -1.12 4.85
CA PRO A 206 -8.23 -1.76 4.18
C PRO A 206 -7.89 -1.08 2.84
N ALA A 207 -8.87 -0.61 2.09
CA ALA A 207 -8.68 0.15 0.87
C ALA A 207 -8.45 1.63 1.21
N ARG A 208 -7.30 2.17 0.81
CA ARG A 208 -6.89 3.54 1.16
C ARG A 208 -6.21 4.23 -0.02
N SER A 209 -6.17 5.55 0.10
CA SER A 209 -5.51 6.41 -0.87
C SER A 209 -4.58 7.40 -0.18
N ALA A 210 -3.57 7.85 -0.91
CA ALA A 210 -2.66 8.91 -0.53
C ALA A 210 -2.40 9.84 -1.71
N VAL A 211 -1.85 11.00 -1.44
CA VAL A 211 -1.42 11.95 -2.47
C VAL A 211 0.10 11.99 -2.50
N ALA A 212 0.69 11.69 -3.65
CA ALA A 212 2.14 11.71 -3.82
C ALA A 212 2.70 13.12 -3.60
N ALA A 213 3.72 13.20 -2.76
CA ALA A 213 4.42 14.42 -2.39
C ALA A 213 5.76 14.59 -3.13
N GLY A 214 6.00 13.78 -4.14
CA GLY A 214 7.22 13.80 -4.93
C GLY A 214 8.07 12.53 -4.77
N MET A 215 9.20 12.54 -5.45
CA MET A 215 10.17 11.44 -5.44
C MET A 215 11.51 11.94 -4.91
N PRO A 216 11.88 11.64 -3.67
CA PRO A 216 13.14 12.09 -3.09
C PRO A 216 14.35 11.39 -3.72
N SER A 217 14.17 10.18 -4.27
CA SER A 217 15.20 9.43 -4.97
C SER A 217 14.59 8.58 -6.09
N PRO A 218 15.41 8.02 -7.01
CA PRO A 218 14.92 7.09 -8.03
C PRO A 218 14.27 5.83 -7.45
N ASP A 219 14.60 5.48 -6.21
CA ASP A 219 14.13 4.27 -5.55
C ASP A 219 12.94 4.50 -4.60
N HIS A 220 12.60 5.76 -4.25
CA HIS A 220 11.64 6.05 -3.17
C HIS A 220 10.66 7.17 -3.53
N VAL A 221 9.41 7.01 -3.09
CA VAL A 221 8.34 8.01 -3.20
C VAL A 221 7.73 8.24 -1.84
N PHE A 222 7.45 9.50 -1.50
CA PHE A 222 6.65 9.87 -0.33
C PHE A 222 5.27 10.33 -0.73
N ALA A 223 4.29 10.04 0.12
CA ALA A 223 2.92 10.47 -0.06
C ALA A 223 2.29 10.85 1.28
N GLN A 224 1.32 11.74 1.24
CA GLN A 224 0.46 12.03 2.38
C GLN A 224 -0.70 11.04 2.41
N GLY A 225 -0.80 10.27 3.48
CA GLY A 225 -1.80 9.24 3.67
C GLY A 225 -1.70 8.59 5.04
N ALA A 226 -2.60 7.67 5.33
CA ALA A 226 -2.63 6.96 6.61
C ALA A 226 -2.27 5.49 6.40
N ALA A 227 -1.21 5.04 7.06
CA ALA A 227 -0.83 3.64 7.12
C ALA A 227 -0.52 3.23 8.57
N ALA A 228 -0.51 1.94 8.83
CA ALA A 228 -0.22 1.36 10.14
C ALA A 228 0.69 0.12 10.00
N PRO A 229 1.36 -0.31 11.08
CA PRO A 229 2.10 -1.57 11.07
C PRO A 229 1.25 -2.73 10.56
N GLY A 230 1.77 -3.53 9.63
CA GLY A 230 1.02 -4.58 8.91
C GLY A 230 0.60 -4.17 7.49
N ASP A 231 0.59 -2.87 7.16
CA ASP A 231 0.46 -2.39 5.78
C ASP A 231 1.75 -2.57 4.97
N SER A 232 2.85 -2.77 5.66
CA SER A 232 4.15 -3.06 5.07
C SER A 232 4.04 -4.11 3.98
N GLY A 233 4.63 -3.84 2.83
CA GLY A 233 4.60 -4.73 1.69
C GLY A 233 3.41 -4.51 0.75
N SER A 234 2.38 -3.73 1.11
CA SER A 234 1.25 -3.44 0.21
C SER A 234 1.72 -2.90 -1.14
N GLY A 235 1.19 -3.45 -2.22
CA GLY A 235 1.36 -2.88 -3.55
C GLY A 235 0.61 -1.55 -3.65
N VAL A 236 1.26 -0.55 -4.26
CA VAL A 236 0.69 0.77 -4.48
C VAL A 236 0.51 0.99 -5.97
N ILE A 237 -0.68 1.37 -6.37
CA ILE A 237 -1.03 1.69 -7.76
C ILE A 237 -1.44 3.15 -7.91
N SER A 238 -1.20 3.72 -9.09
CA SER A 238 -1.73 5.03 -9.49
C SER A 238 -3.24 4.95 -9.77
N SER A 239 -3.90 6.09 -9.92
CA SER A 239 -5.34 6.17 -10.19
C SER A 239 -5.76 5.49 -11.50
N ASP A 240 -4.84 5.32 -12.44
CA ASP A 240 -5.03 4.56 -13.69
C ASP A 240 -4.69 3.07 -13.57
N GLY A 241 -4.43 2.60 -12.36
CA GLY A 241 -4.18 1.21 -12.02
C GLY A 241 -2.75 0.72 -12.28
N ARG A 242 -1.78 1.59 -12.63
CA ARG A 242 -0.39 1.16 -12.86
C ARG A 242 0.37 0.98 -11.56
N ALA A 243 1.17 -0.08 -11.45
CA ALA A 243 2.01 -0.38 -10.28
C ALA A 243 3.10 0.67 -10.09
N VAL A 244 3.09 1.36 -8.96
CA VAL A 244 4.05 2.42 -8.61
C VAL A 244 5.17 1.89 -7.74
N GLY A 245 4.82 1.15 -6.68
CA GLY A 245 5.78 0.72 -5.69
C GLY A 245 5.18 -0.12 -4.58
N VAL A 246 5.94 -0.24 -3.51
CA VAL A 246 5.62 -1.05 -2.33
C VAL A 246 5.66 -0.16 -1.09
N LEU A 247 4.61 -0.20 -0.29
CA LEU A 247 4.52 0.54 0.96
C LEU A 247 5.48 -0.08 1.99
N VAL A 248 6.41 0.73 2.49
CA VAL A 248 7.48 0.23 3.38
C VAL A 248 7.63 1.02 4.66
N THR A 249 7.25 2.30 4.67
CA THR A 249 7.43 3.17 5.83
C THR A 249 6.11 3.78 6.27
N VAL A 250 5.80 3.60 7.54
CA VAL A 250 4.70 4.32 8.22
C VAL A 250 5.31 5.53 8.88
N GLY A 251 4.95 6.72 8.37
CA GLY A 251 5.73 7.91 8.59
C GLY A 251 5.81 8.45 9.99
N VAL A 252 7.00 8.43 10.51
CA VAL A 252 7.55 9.50 11.31
C VAL A 252 8.88 9.88 10.64
N HIS A 253 8.84 10.69 9.61
CA HIS A 253 10.06 11.34 9.16
C HIS A 253 10.35 12.52 10.10
N THR A 254 11.39 12.39 10.89
CA THR A 254 12.11 13.56 11.38
C THR A 254 12.88 14.12 10.18
N ALA A 255 12.20 14.94 9.38
CA ALA A 255 12.89 15.71 8.37
C ALA A 255 13.90 16.61 9.09
N SER A 256 15.17 16.29 8.99
CA SER A 256 16.28 17.14 9.40
C SER A 256 16.44 18.30 8.41
N VAL A 257 15.39 19.10 8.28
CA VAL A 257 15.43 20.41 7.66
C VAL A 257 14.98 21.40 8.73
N GLY A 258 15.90 21.74 9.61
CA GLY A 258 15.92 23.02 10.34
C GLY A 258 14.78 23.35 11.32
N SER A 259 13.75 22.51 11.44
CA SER A 259 12.69 22.68 12.44
C SER A 259 12.09 21.31 12.75
N GLY A 260 12.39 20.73 13.89
CA GLY A 260 11.94 19.41 14.32
C GLY A 260 10.43 19.25 14.41
N GLY A 261 9.77 19.14 13.26
CA GLY A 261 8.35 18.82 13.12
C GLY A 261 8.18 17.33 12.78
N LEU A 262 7.35 16.64 13.53
CA LEU A 262 6.82 15.33 13.16
C LEU A 262 5.83 15.54 12.02
N ASP A 263 6.17 15.13 10.80
CA ASP A 263 5.23 15.10 9.68
C ASP A 263 4.31 13.89 9.84
N ALA A 264 3.31 14.03 10.70
CA ALA A 264 2.27 13.04 10.87
C ALA A 264 1.50 12.86 9.55
N GLY A 265 1.40 11.61 9.08
CA GLY A 265 0.66 11.28 7.86
C GLY A 265 1.50 11.16 6.59
N MET A 266 2.83 11.24 6.68
CA MET A 266 3.70 10.84 5.57
C MET A 266 3.91 9.33 5.57
N ILE A 267 3.76 8.73 4.40
CA ILE A 267 4.08 7.33 4.14
C ILE A 267 5.15 7.25 3.06
N GLY A 268 6.02 6.26 3.17
CA GLY A 268 7.09 6.01 2.22
C GLY A 268 6.87 4.69 1.48
N MET A 269 7.20 4.69 0.20
CA MET A 269 7.15 3.51 -0.64
C MET A 269 8.40 3.41 -1.52
N THR A 270 8.93 2.20 -1.68
CA THR A 270 9.97 1.94 -2.66
C THR A 270 9.35 1.82 -4.04
N ARG A 271 10.01 2.35 -5.07
CA ARG A 271 9.56 2.20 -6.45
C ARG A 271 9.73 0.76 -6.91
N LEU A 272 8.75 0.26 -7.67
CA LEU A 272 8.72 -1.15 -8.06
C LEU A 272 9.87 -1.54 -8.99
N THR A 273 10.10 -0.79 -10.06
CA THR A 273 11.05 -1.12 -11.12
C THR A 273 12.46 -1.36 -10.59
N PRO A 274 13.09 -0.44 -9.82
CA PRO A 274 14.45 -0.69 -9.32
C PRO A 274 14.55 -1.92 -8.40
N GLN A 275 13.49 -2.22 -7.65
CA GLN A 275 13.46 -3.38 -6.75
C GLN A 275 13.40 -4.68 -7.55
N VAL A 276 12.51 -4.74 -8.55
CA VAL A 276 12.36 -5.92 -9.41
C VAL A 276 13.63 -6.16 -10.25
N GLU A 277 14.22 -5.11 -10.83
CA GLU A 277 15.47 -5.25 -11.60
C GLU A 277 16.63 -5.73 -10.72
N ARG A 278 16.70 -5.28 -9.46
CA ARG A 278 17.69 -5.80 -8.52
C ARG A 278 17.46 -7.28 -8.20
N ALA A 279 16.22 -7.66 -7.91
CA ALA A 279 15.84 -9.05 -7.64
C ALA A 279 16.15 -9.96 -8.83
N LYS A 280 15.84 -9.55 -10.07
CA LYS A 280 16.18 -10.27 -11.30
C LYS A 280 17.69 -10.52 -11.41
N ALA A 281 18.47 -9.49 -11.16
CA ALA A 281 19.95 -9.59 -11.26
C ALA A 281 20.53 -10.57 -10.22
N VAL A 282 19.96 -10.63 -9.01
CA VAL A 282 20.45 -11.51 -7.94
C VAL A 282 19.95 -12.94 -8.11
N LEU A 283 18.68 -13.12 -8.47
CA LEU A 283 18.10 -14.45 -8.68
C LEU A 283 18.54 -15.10 -10.00
N GLY A 284 18.99 -14.32 -10.97
CA GLY A 284 19.23 -14.81 -12.34
C GLY A 284 17.97 -15.25 -13.06
N VAL A 285 16.80 -14.71 -12.66
CA VAL A 285 15.47 -15.05 -13.20
C VAL A 285 14.83 -13.78 -13.73
N ASP A 286 14.37 -13.81 -14.99
CA ASP A 286 13.52 -12.75 -15.49
C ASP A 286 12.13 -12.82 -14.83
N LEU A 287 11.63 -11.66 -14.40
CA LEU A 287 10.35 -11.52 -13.70
C LEU A 287 9.42 -10.65 -14.54
N VAL A 288 8.27 -11.20 -14.91
CA VAL A 288 7.24 -10.50 -15.69
C VAL A 288 6.05 -10.21 -14.81
N LEU A 289 5.76 -8.91 -14.60
CA LEU A 289 4.57 -8.48 -13.84
C LEU A 289 3.30 -9.06 -14.45
N GLN A 290 2.50 -9.71 -13.64
CA GLN A 290 1.19 -10.18 -14.03
C GLN A 290 0.18 -9.05 -13.87
N VAL A 291 -0.58 -8.79 -14.92
CA VAL A 291 -1.53 -7.66 -14.96
C VAL A 291 -2.97 -8.12 -14.81
N ALA A 292 -3.81 -7.22 -14.34
CA ALA A 292 -5.26 -7.40 -14.24
C ALA A 292 -5.98 -6.08 -14.58
N PRO A 293 -7.25 -6.11 -14.99
CA PRO A 293 -8.03 -4.90 -15.18
C PRO A 293 -8.14 -4.11 -13.88
N ALA A 294 -8.08 -2.78 -13.97
CA ALA A 294 -8.48 -1.88 -12.87
C ALA A 294 -10.00 -1.93 -12.70
N GLN A 295 -10.48 -1.72 -11.47
CA GLN A 295 -11.91 -1.69 -11.11
C GLN A 295 -12.36 -0.28 -10.78
#